data_2a222350e036628f8fb6003f47878b33
#
_entry.id   2a222350e036628f8fb6003f47878b33
#
_cell.length_a   1.000
_cell.length_b   1.000
_cell.length_c   1.000
_cell.angle_alpha   90.00
_cell.angle_beta   90.00
_cell.angle_gamma   90.00
#
_symmetry.space_group_name_H-M   'P 1'
#
loop_
_entity.id
_entity.type
_entity.pdbx_description
1 polymer ?
#
loop_
_entity_poly.entity_id
_entity_poly.type
_entity_poly.pdbx_seq_one_letter_code
_entity_poly.pdbx_strand_id
1 'polypeptide(L)'
;FQILLKNGKKKLQIPYELKSRVRRGEDVKGFTSEDVLYLIMPDRFANGNPENDVGDGMREKKVDRADAFARHGGDIQGISSHLDYIADLGVTAIWLNPTQENDMESGSYHGYAITDYYQIDRRFGSNEDFCALVEKAHEKNLEVVMDMIFNHCGSENYLFKDKPSKEWFNYHSNYVQTSFKTASVMDIHASAFEKKIATDGWFTSVMPDFNQRN
;
A
#
# COMPACT_ATOMS: atom_id res chain seq x y z
N PHE A 1 26.66 -13.69 -0.76
CA PHE A 1 26.96 -14.25 -2.08
C PHE A 1 26.63 -13.26 -3.20
N GLN A 2 26.99 -13.62 -4.44
CA GLN A 2 26.72 -12.79 -5.61
C GLN A 2 25.68 -13.46 -6.48
N ILE A 3 24.62 -12.72 -6.83
CA ILE A 3 23.66 -13.15 -7.84
C ILE A 3 24.20 -12.71 -9.20
N LEU A 4 24.44 -13.66 -10.11
CA LEU A 4 24.93 -13.40 -11.45
C LEU A 4 23.83 -13.53 -12.47
N LEU A 5 23.42 -12.40 -13.03
CA LEU A 5 22.48 -12.35 -14.15
C LEU A 5 23.28 -12.28 -15.47
N LYS A 6 22.89 -13.09 -16.46
CA LYS A 6 23.50 -13.12 -17.79
C LYS A 6 22.44 -13.01 -18.87
N ASN A 7 22.67 -12.12 -19.83
CA ASN A 7 21.88 -12.00 -21.05
C ASN A 7 22.83 -11.85 -22.24
N GLY A 8 23.12 -12.94 -22.93
CA GLY A 8 24.14 -13.00 -23.96
C GLY A 8 25.52 -12.62 -23.39
N LYS A 9 26.14 -11.59 -23.95
CA LYS A 9 27.46 -11.08 -23.49
C LYS A 9 27.36 -10.14 -22.28
N LYS A 10 26.17 -9.65 -21.95
CA LYS A 10 25.96 -8.76 -20.80
C LYS A 10 25.89 -9.59 -19.52
N LYS A 11 26.60 -9.13 -18.50
CA LYS A 11 26.61 -9.72 -17.15
C LYS A 11 26.33 -8.64 -16.14
N LEU A 12 25.48 -8.93 -15.16
CA LEU A 12 25.23 -8.09 -14.00
C LEU A 12 25.49 -8.93 -12.75
N GLN A 13 26.28 -8.40 -11.84
CA GLN A 13 26.51 -9.00 -10.52
C GLN A 13 25.82 -8.14 -9.47
N ILE A 14 24.98 -8.77 -8.67
CA ILE A 14 24.23 -8.12 -7.58
C ILE A 14 24.71 -8.75 -6.28
N PRO A 15 25.33 -7.97 -5.38
CA PRO A 15 25.67 -8.47 -4.05
C PRO A 15 24.38 -8.78 -3.28
N TYR A 16 24.33 -9.93 -2.66
CA TYR A 16 23.21 -10.35 -1.82
C TYR A 16 23.72 -10.85 -0.47
N GLU A 17 23.23 -10.25 0.60
CA GLU A 17 23.52 -10.68 1.96
C GLU A 17 22.33 -11.48 2.51
N LEU A 18 22.58 -12.73 2.85
CA LEU A 18 21.59 -13.53 3.60
C LEU A 18 21.78 -13.24 5.09
N LYS A 19 20.93 -12.38 5.62
CA LYS A 19 20.95 -12.02 7.05
C LYS A 19 20.37 -13.14 7.91
N SER A 20 20.94 -13.32 9.09
CA SER A 20 20.34 -14.18 10.10
C SER A 20 19.00 -13.60 10.53
N ARG A 21 18.00 -14.48 10.73
CA ARG A 21 16.72 -14.07 11.27
C ARG A 21 16.89 -13.63 12.72
N VAL A 22 16.48 -12.40 13.03
CA VAL A 22 16.59 -11.81 14.38
C VAL A 22 15.49 -12.34 15.29
N ARG A 23 14.27 -12.54 14.76
CA ARG A 23 13.13 -13.12 15.49
C ARG A 23 12.73 -14.44 14.85
N ARG A 24 12.34 -15.41 15.68
CA ARG A 24 11.78 -16.68 15.22
C ARG A 24 10.27 -16.53 15.07
N GLY A 25 9.62 -17.44 14.31
CA GLY A 25 8.17 -17.40 14.15
C GLY A 25 7.40 -17.55 15.45
N GLU A 26 7.98 -18.29 16.43
CA GLU A 26 7.45 -18.45 17.78
C GLU A 26 7.47 -17.16 18.63
N ASP A 27 8.34 -16.20 18.26
CA ASP A 27 8.45 -14.90 18.94
C ASP A 27 7.45 -13.86 18.39
N VAL A 28 6.70 -14.21 17.33
CA VAL A 28 5.74 -13.32 16.69
C VAL A 28 4.33 -13.70 17.12
N LYS A 29 3.69 -12.83 17.90
CA LYS A 29 2.28 -12.97 18.25
C LYS A 29 1.43 -12.52 17.06
N GLY A 30 0.49 -13.36 16.63
CA GLY A 30 -0.57 -12.95 15.71
C GLY A 30 -1.74 -12.33 16.45
N PHE A 31 -2.68 -11.74 15.72
CA PHE A 31 -3.91 -11.21 16.29
C PHE A 31 -4.85 -12.32 16.77
N THR A 32 -5.59 -12.05 17.83
CA THR A 32 -6.58 -12.94 18.44
C THR A 32 -7.93 -12.24 18.57
N SER A 33 -8.92 -12.94 19.14
CA SER A 33 -10.22 -12.33 19.46
C SER A 33 -10.17 -11.30 20.60
N GLU A 34 -9.05 -11.17 21.28
CA GLU A 34 -8.82 -10.16 22.32
C GLU A 34 -8.36 -8.82 21.73
N ASP A 35 -7.96 -8.81 20.47
CA ASP A 35 -7.42 -7.63 19.80
C ASP A 35 -8.50 -6.75 19.21
N VAL A 36 -8.31 -5.45 19.34
CA VAL A 36 -9.15 -4.40 18.74
C VAL A 36 -8.32 -3.58 17.79
N LEU A 37 -8.65 -3.66 16.49
CA LEU A 37 -7.95 -2.93 15.44
C LEU A 37 -8.69 -1.62 15.13
N TYR A 38 -7.96 -0.52 15.09
CA TYR A 38 -8.46 0.79 14.69
C TYR A 38 -7.91 1.17 13.32
N LEU A 39 -8.80 1.20 12.32
CA LEU A 39 -8.44 1.60 10.95
C LEU A 39 -8.25 3.11 10.87
N ILE A 40 -7.11 3.55 10.36
CA ILE A 40 -6.78 4.94 10.12
C ILE A 40 -6.49 5.15 8.64
N MET A 41 -7.17 6.09 8.03
CA MET A 41 -6.76 6.68 6.75
C MET A 41 -5.87 7.89 7.05
N PRO A 42 -4.53 7.82 6.85
CA PRO A 42 -3.59 8.86 7.29
C PRO A 42 -3.99 10.26 6.83
N ASP A 43 -4.29 10.41 5.55
CA ASP A 43 -4.70 11.70 4.95
C ASP A 43 -5.90 12.36 5.67
N ARG A 44 -6.78 11.56 6.30
CA ARG A 44 -8.02 12.02 6.94
C ARG A 44 -7.92 12.19 8.44
N PHE A 45 -6.86 11.73 9.06
CA PHE A 45 -6.78 11.67 10.53
C PHE A 45 -6.33 12.98 11.14
N ALA A 46 -5.08 13.35 10.99
CA ALA A 46 -4.52 14.58 11.54
C ALA A 46 -3.33 15.04 10.70
N ASN A 47 -3.23 16.35 10.47
CA ASN A 47 -2.09 16.98 9.83
C ASN A 47 -1.09 17.42 10.93
N GLY A 48 0.06 16.78 10.97
CA GLY A 48 1.14 17.09 11.90
C GLY A 48 2.22 17.98 11.28
N ASN A 49 2.33 17.97 9.94
CA ASN A 49 3.32 18.75 9.21
C ASN A 49 2.73 19.35 7.92
N PRO A 50 2.18 20.56 7.95
CA PRO A 50 1.62 21.20 6.75
C PRO A 50 2.62 21.43 5.60
N GLU A 51 3.92 21.33 5.84
CA GLU A 51 4.93 21.54 4.81
C GLU A 51 4.99 20.35 3.82
N ASN A 52 4.54 19.18 4.22
CA ASN A 52 4.53 18.00 3.35
C ASN A 52 3.22 17.79 2.58
N ASP A 53 2.17 18.58 2.82
CA ASP A 53 0.81 18.40 2.28
C ASP A 53 0.79 18.17 0.76
N VAL A 54 1.64 18.85 0.01
CA VAL A 54 1.70 18.79 -1.46
C VAL A 54 2.79 17.82 -1.96
N GLY A 55 3.91 17.71 -1.24
CA GLY A 55 5.06 16.90 -1.63
C GLY A 55 5.73 17.40 -2.94
N ASP A 56 7.04 17.63 -2.89
CA ASP A 56 7.78 18.06 -4.07
C ASP A 56 7.74 17.00 -5.18
N GLY A 57 7.40 17.42 -6.40
CA GLY A 57 7.37 16.57 -7.58
C GLY A 57 6.14 15.67 -7.69
N MET A 58 5.24 15.63 -6.69
CA MET A 58 4.01 14.83 -6.76
C MET A 58 3.01 15.43 -7.75
N ARG A 59 2.23 14.55 -8.41
CA ARG A 59 1.25 14.93 -9.46
C ARG A 59 0.01 15.58 -8.88
N GLU A 60 -0.63 14.95 -7.90
CA GLU A 60 -1.79 15.52 -7.22
C GLU A 60 -1.33 16.56 -6.19
N LYS A 61 -1.64 17.83 -6.48
CA LYS A 61 -1.24 18.98 -5.66
C LYS A 61 -2.41 19.65 -4.92
N LYS A 62 -3.64 19.18 -5.19
CA LYS A 62 -4.83 19.77 -4.58
C LYS A 62 -4.97 19.27 -3.14
N VAL A 63 -4.93 20.20 -2.20
CA VAL A 63 -5.33 19.96 -0.79
C VAL A 63 -6.60 20.77 -0.55
N ASP A 64 -7.70 20.10 -0.24
CA ASP A 64 -9.00 20.74 -0.06
C ASP A 64 -9.89 19.91 0.86
N ARG A 65 -10.00 20.30 2.11
CA ARG A 65 -10.79 19.59 3.12
C ARG A 65 -12.30 19.64 2.88
N ALA A 66 -12.79 20.53 2.03
CA ALA A 66 -14.18 20.58 1.64
C ALA A 66 -14.53 19.60 0.52
N ASP A 67 -13.54 19.11 -0.22
CA ASP A 67 -13.70 18.13 -1.29
C ASP A 67 -13.38 16.71 -0.76
N ALA A 68 -14.39 15.84 -0.70
CA ALA A 68 -14.24 14.47 -0.21
C ALA A 68 -13.24 13.62 -1.02
N PHE A 69 -12.93 14.01 -2.26
CA PHE A 69 -12.03 13.29 -3.16
C PHE A 69 -10.63 13.93 -3.27
N ALA A 70 -10.41 15.12 -2.71
CA ALA A 70 -9.10 15.73 -2.62
C ALA A 70 -8.33 15.25 -1.39
N ARG A 71 -7.04 15.51 -1.34
CA ARG A 71 -6.24 15.30 -0.13
C ARG A 71 -6.61 16.31 0.95
N HIS A 72 -6.51 15.89 2.21
CA HIS A 72 -6.77 16.72 3.39
C HIS A 72 -5.51 17.06 4.20
N GLY A 73 -4.36 16.46 3.85
CA GLY A 73 -3.07 16.77 4.44
C GLY A 73 -2.76 16.04 5.75
N GLY A 74 -3.53 15.03 6.14
CA GLY A 74 -3.16 14.17 7.28
C GLY A 74 -1.92 13.35 6.96
N ASP A 75 -1.08 13.06 7.99
CA ASP A 75 0.24 12.47 7.84
C ASP A 75 0.66 11.59 9.03
N ILE A 76 1.84 10.97 8.93
CA ILE A 76 2.43 10.11 9.97
C ILE A 76 2.73 10.90 11.24
N GLN A 77 3.16 12.15 11.13
CA GLN A 77 3.42 12.99 12.30
C GLN A 77 2.13 13.32 13.05
N GLY A 78 1.04 13.55 12.34
CA GLY A 78 -0.28 13.75 12.91
C GLY A 78 -0.76 12.51 13.68
N ILE A 79 -0.59 11.31 13.11
CA ILE A 79 -0.90 10.05 13.80
C ILE A 79 0.00 9.90 15.04
N SER A 80 1.31 10.12 14.89
CA SER A 80 2.31 9.97 15.95
C SER A 80 2.01 10.87 17.16
N SER A 81 1.50 12.09 16.91
CA SER A 81 1.15 13.04 17.98
C SER A 81 -0.16 12.69 18.71
N HIS A 82 -0.94 11.73 18.19
CA HIS A 82 -2.21 11.31 18.79
C HIS A 82 -2.19 9.85 19.31
N LEU A 83 -1.01 9.24 19.43
CA LEU A 83 -0.91 7.86 19.92
C LEU A 83 -1.45 7.67 21.33
N ASP A 84 -1.33 8.67 22.23
CA ASP A 84 -1.92 8.61 23.57
C ASP A 84 -3.45 8.55 23.51
N TYR A 85 -4.07 9.40 22.68
CA TYR A 85 -5.51 9.35 22.43
C TYR A 85 -5.94 7.98 21.89
N ILE A 86 -5.19 7.43 20.93
CA ILE A 86 -5.50 6.12 20.32
C ILE A 86 -5.40 5.01 21.37
N ALA A 87 -4.35 5.04 22.21
CA ALA A 87 -4.19 4.07 23.29
C ALA A 87 -5.31 4.17 24.35
N ASP A 88 -5.74 5.39 24.69
CA ASP A 88 -6.83 5.64 25.64
C ASP A 88 -8.20 5.13 25.14
N LEU A 89 -8.36 4.93 23.82
CA LEU A 89 -9.55 4.28 23.25
C LEU A 89 -9.62 2.77 23.60
N GLY A 90 -8.53 2.19 24.11
CA GLY A 90 -8.45 0.77 24.44
C GLY A 90 -8.24 -0.16 23.26
N VAL A 91 -7.80 0.37 22.10
CA VAL A 91 -7.42 -0.46 20.95
C VAL A 91 -6.04 -1.08 21.17
N THR A 92 -5.78 -2.23 20.56
CA THR A 92 -4.49 -2.94 20.68
C THR A 92 -3.64 -2.80 19.43
N ALA A 93 -4.22 -2.37 18.32
CA ALA A 93 -3.51 -2.17 17.07
C ALA A 93 -4.10 -1.04 16.23
N ILE A 94 -3.24 -0.36 15.48
CA ILE A 94 -3.65 0.55 14.41
C ILE A 94 -3.42 -0.11 13.05
N TRP A 95 -4.39 -0.02 12.16
CA TRP A 95 -4.30 -0.44 10.78
C TRP A 95 -4.31 0.80 9.89
N LEU A 96 -3.20 1.08 9.26
CA LEU A 96 -3.09 2.23 8.37
C LEU A 96 -3.47 1.82 6.95
N ASN A 97 -4.33 2.61 6.27
CA ASN A 97 -4.45 2.53 4.82
C ASN A 97 -3.04 2.59 4.20
N PRO A 98 -2.86 2.08 2.97
CA PRO A 98 -1.54 2.04 2.36
C PRO A 98 -0.80 3.37 2.46
N THR A 99 0.36 3.36 3.10
CA THR A 99 1.21 4.54 3.30
C THR A 99 2.29 4.68 2.24
N GLN A 100 2.45 3.65 1.38
CA GLN A 100 3.38 3.67 0.26
C GLN A 100 3.02 4.78 -0.74
N GLU A 101 4.02 5.21 -1.50
CA GLU A 101 3.86 6.27 -2.48
C GLU A 101 2.71 5.98 -3.45
N ASN A 102 1.82 6.95 -3.60
CA ASN A 102 0.69 6.94 -4.51
C ASN A 102 0.71 8.20 -5.39
N ASP A 103 1.66 8.27 -6.32
CA ASP A 103 1.84 9.43 -7.20
C ASP A 103 0.89 9.37 -8.42
N MET A 104 -0.40 9.26 -8.15
CA MET A 104 -1.45 9.37 -9.16
C MET A 104 -1.90 10.83 -9.30
N GLU A 105 -2.53 11.16 -10.43
CA GLU A 105 -2.98 12.53 -10.74
C GLU A 105 -4.15 12.99 -9.85
N SER A 106 -4.92 12.05 -9.30
CA SER A 106 -6.07 12.31 -8.43
C SER A 106 -6.38 11.11 -7.56
N GLY A 107 -7.08 11.35 -6.45
CA GLY A 107 -7.55 10.30 -5.54
C GLY A 107 -6.43 9.63 -4.75
N SER A 108 -5.24 10.20 -4.68
CA SER A 108 -4.09 9.59 -4.01
C SER A 108 -4.26 9.47 -2.49
N TYR A 109 -5.23 10.18 -1.92
CA TYR A 109 -5.49 10.22 -0.48
C TYR A 109 -5.76 8.84 0.14
N HIS A 110 -6.34 7.91 -0.62
CA HIS A 110 -6.71 6.59 -0.08
C HIS A 110 -5.56 5.57 -0.05
N GLY A 111 -4.46 5.79 -0.80
CA GLY A 111 -3.27 4.94 -0.80
C GLY A 111 -3.31 3.70 -1.71
N TYR A 112 -4.48 3.27 -2.20
CA TYR A 112 -4.63 1.96 -2.88
C TYR A 112 -4.10 1.88 -4.32
N ALA A 113 -3.59 2.97 -4.92
CA ALA A 113 -2.96 2.95 -6.25
C ALA A 113 -1.44 3.15 -6.12
N ILE A 114 -0.76 2.21 -5.49
CA ILE A 114 0.66 2.31 -5.13
C ILE A 114 1.53 2.46 -6.38
N THR A 115 2.40 3.48 -6.38
CA THR A 115 3.36 3.75 -7.45
C THR A 115 4.78 3.34 -7.11
N ASP A 116 5.14 3.30 -5.83
CA ASP A 116 6.39 2.72 -5.33
C ASP A 116 6.14 1.95 -4.02
N TYR A 117 6.47 0.65 -4.00
CA TYR A 117 6.29 -0.21 -2.83
C TYR A 117 7.37 -0.05 -1.75
N TYR A 118 8.48 0.61 -2.08
CA TYR A 118 9.65 0.73 -1.21
C TYR A 118 9.77 2.10 -0.55
N GLN A 119 8.90 3.04 -0.92
CA GLN A 119 8.90 4.40 -0.39
C GLN A 119 7.57 4.72 0.27
N ILE A 120 7.62 5.34 1.42
CA ILE A 120 6.45 6.01 2.01
C ILE A 120 6.12 7.23 1.15
N ASP A 121 4.83 7.50 0.96
CA ASP A 121 4.37 8.70 0.26
C ASP A 121 4.90 9.94 0.99
N ARG A 122 5.66 10.76 0.27
CA ARG A 122 6.32 11.93 0.87
C ARG A 122 5.38 12.96 1.45
N ARG A 123 4.10 12.88 1.11
CA ARG A 123 3.03 13.67 1.72
C ARG A 123 2.55 13.07 3.05
N PHE A 124 2.95 11.87 3.37
CA PHE A 124 2.77 11.26 4.69
C PHE A 124 4.02 11.33 5.55
N GLY A 125 5.20 11.47 4.94
CA GLY A 125 6.50 11.48 5.59
C GLY A 125 7.54 10.65 4.85
N SER A 126 8.52 10.14 5.57
CA SER A 126 9.60 9.30 5.07
C SER A 126 9.51 7.86 5.59
N ASN A 127 10.37 6.97 5.09
CA ASN A 127 10.52 5.61 5.61
C ASN A 127 10.96 5.64 7.09
N GLU A 128 11.82 6.58 7.44
CA GLU A 128 12.32 6.81 8.79
C GLU A 128 11.19 7.26 9.73
N ASP A 129 10.30 8.16 9.27
CA ASP A 129 9.13 8.61 10.03
C ASP A 129 8.16 7.45 10.30
N PHE A 130 7.97 6.56 9.32
CA PHE A 130 7.15 5.36 9.51
C PHE A 130 7.77 4.42 10.55
N CYS A 131 9.07 4.17 10.48
CA CYS A 131 9.77 3.36 11.49
C CYS A 131 9.63 3.99 12.89
N ALA A 132 9.81 5.30 13.01
CA ALA A 132 9.65 6.02 14.28
C ALA A 132 8.21 5.97 14.82
N LEU A 133 7.19 6.01 13.93
CA LEU A 133 5.80 5.80 14.33
C LEU A 133 5.60 4.41 14.93
N VAL A 134 6.13 3.37 14.28
CA VAL A 134 6.02 1.98 14.75
C VAL A 134 6.68 1.82 16.12
N GLU A 135 7.88 2.37 16.32
CA GLU A 135 8.58 2.33 17.60
C GLU A 135 7.75 3.00 18.72
N LYS A 136 7.25 4.22 18.47
CA LYS A 136 6.41 4.95 19.43
C LYS A 136 5.08 4.23 19.71
N ALA A 137 4.47 3.58 18.73
CA ALA A 137 3.26 2.80 18.92
C ALA A 137 3.54 1.60 19.84
N HIS A 138 4.63 0.88 19.60
CA HIS A 138 5.05 -0.25 20.43
C HIS A 138 5.34 0.16 21.90
N GLU A 139 5.91 1.34 22.14
CA GLU A 139 6.09 1.89 23.50
C GLU A 139 4.76 2.06 24.24
N LYS A 140 3.66 2.19 23.52
CA LYS A 140 2.29 2.32 24.06
C LYS A 140 1.49 1.01 23.99
N ASN A 141 2.15 -0.10 23.70
CA ASN A 141 1.55 -1.42 23.50
C ASN A 141 0.52 -1.45 22.35
N LEU A 142 0.71 -0.62 21.33
CA LEU A 142 -0.07 -0.62 20.11
C LEU A 142 0.72 -1.33 19.00
N GLU A 143 0.18 -2.40 18.45
CA GLU A 143 0.71 -3.02 17.23
C GLU A 143 0.36 -2.17 16.00
N VAL A 144 1.16 -2.30 14.94
CA VAL A 144 0.94 -1.57 13.68
C VAL A 144 0.74 -2.54 12.53
N VAL A 145 -0.39 -2.44 11.83
CA VAL A 145 -0.68 -3.17 10.61
C VAL A 145 -0.43 -2.26 9.41
N MET A 146 0.54 -2.65 8.58
CA MET A 146 0.81 -2.00 7.31
C MET A 146 -0.04 -2.65 6.22
N ASP A 147 -0.96 -1.90 5.63
CA ASP A 147 -1.78 -2.38 4.51
C ASP A 147 -0.93 -2.50 3.24
N MET A 148 -0.73 -3.73 2.76
CA MET A 148 0.10 -4.02 1.60
C MET A 148 -0.75 -4.53 0.44
N ILE A 149 -0.77 -3.79 -0.66
CA ILE A 149 -1.57 -4.10 -1.84
C ILE A 149 -0.76 -4.94 -2.83
N PHE A 150 -0.93 -6.26 -2.78
CA PHE A 150 -0.27 -7.20 -3.69
C PHE A 150 -1.13 -7.59 -4.90
N ASN A 151 -2.42 -7.22 -4.91
CA ASN A 151 -3.34 -7.57 -5.99
C ASN A 151 -3.15 -6.70 -7.24
N HIS A 152 -2.87 -5.42 -7.06
CA HIS A 152 -2.75 -4.44 -8.13
C HIS A 152 -1.79 -3.32 -7.74
N CYS A 153 -1.48 -2.45 -8.69
CA CYS A 153 -0.72 -1.22 -8.42
C CYS A 153 -1.41 -0.01 -9.09
N GLY A 154 -0.85 1.18 -8.93
CA GLY A 154 -1.22 2.33 -9.75
C GLY A 154 -0.65 2.23 -11.17
N SER A 155 -1.31 2.79 -12.18
CA SER A 155 -0.82 2.81 -13.56
C SER A 155 0.48 3.64 -13.73
N GLU A 156 0.80 4.48 -12.75
CA GLU A 156 2.06 5.23 -12.69
C GLU A 156 3.20 4.43 -12.03
N ASN A 157 2.93 3.21 -11.53
CA ASN A 157 3.94 2.34 -10.95
C ASN A 157 4.98 1.92 -12.00
N TYR A 158 6.27 1.94 -11.62
CA TYR A 158 7.38 1.57 -12.50
C TYR A 158 7.29 0.12 -12.99
N LEU A 159 6.75 -0.81 -12.18
CA LEU A 159 6.52 -2.19 -12.59
C LEU A 159 5.50 -2.31 -13.73
N PHE A 160 4.52 -1.39 -13.79
CA PHE A 160 3.56 -1.34 -14.89
C PHE A 160 4.14 -0.66 -16.13
N LYS A 161 4.93 0.40 -15.96
CA LYS A 161 5.54 1.15 -17.06
C LYS A 161 6.67 0.41 -17.74
N ASP A 162 7.55 -0.22 -16.94
CA ASP A 162 8.73 -0.97 -17.40
C ASP A 162 8.66 -2.43 -16.96
N LYS A 163 7.55 -3.09 -17.30
CA LYS A 163 7.32 -4.49 -16.95
C LYS A 163 8.22 -5.45 -17.76
N PRO A 164 8.67 -6.56 -17.16
CA PRO A 164 9.47 -7.57 -17.86
C PRO A 164 8.73 -8.21 -19.04
N SER A 165 7.42 -8.44 -18.91
CA SER A 165 6.55 -8.90 -19.99
C SER A 165 5.10 -8.42 -19.77
N LYS A 166 4.26 -8.51 -20.82
CA LYS A 166 2.84 -8.12 -20.72
C LYS A 166 2.04 -9.05 -19.82
N GLU A 167 2.47 -10.27 -19.70
CA GLU A 167 1.85 -11.33 -18.90
C GLU A 167 1.94 -11.08 -17.38
N TRP A 168 2.74 -10.10 -16.95
CA TRP A 168 2.77 -9.66 -15.54
C TRP A 168 1.46 -9.03 -15.08
N PHE A 169 0.64 -8.56 -16.03
CA PHE A 169 -0.63 -7.92 -15.72
C PHE A 169 -1.77 -8.60 -16.49
N ASN A 170 -2.84 -8.90 -15.78
CA ASN A 170 -4.07 -9.37 -16.38
C ASN A 170 -4.67 -8.25 -17.25
N TYR A 171 -5.27 -8.63 -18.39
CA TYR A 171 -5.92 -7.68 -19.33
C TYR A 171 -5.07 -6.47 -19.72
N HIS A 172 -3.75 -6.62 -19.79
CA HIS A 172 -2.82 -5.52 -20.09
C HIS A 172 -3.14 -4.77 -21.38
N SER A 173 -3.52 -5.50 -22.42
CA SER A 173 -3.76 -4.92 -23.76
C SER A 173 -5.20 -4.44 -23.97
N ASN A 174 -6.10 -4.79 -23.06
CA ASN A 174 -7.52 -4.49 -23.20
C ASN A 174 -8.18 -4.47 -21.81
N TYR A 175 -8.26 -3.30 -21.22
CA TYR A 175 -8.83 -3.10 -19.88
C TYR A 175 -10.18 -3.79 -19.71
N VAL A 176 -10.31 -4.56 -18.66
CA VAL A 176 -11.56 -5.18 -18.21
C VAL A 176 -11.74 -4.87 -16.73
N GLN A 177 -12.82 -4.18 -16.39
CA GLN A 177 -13.13 -3.89 -15.01
C GLN A 177 -13.55 -5.15 -14.24
N THR A 178 -13.11 -5.29 -12.99
CA THR A 178 -13.53 -6.40 -12.14
C THR A 178 -15.02 -6.37 -11.84
N SER A 179 -15.62 -7.55 -11.76
CA SER A 179 -17.03 -7.74 -11.35
C SER A 179 -17.21 -7.98 -9.85
N PHE A 180 -16.18 -7.77 -9.03
CA PHE A 180 -16.21 -8.15 -7.60
C PHE A 180 -17.41 -7.57 -6.83
N LYS A 181 -17.97 -6.45 -7.26
CA LYS A 181 -19.17 -5.82 -6.65
C LYS A 181 -20.47 -6.49 -7.03
N THR A 182 -20.52 -7.22 -8.14
CA THR A 182 -21.75 -7.80 -8.70
C THR A 182 -21.72 -9.33 -8.72
N ALA A 183 -20.56 -9.93 -8.85
CA ALA A 183 -20.38 -11.36 -8.83
C ALA A 183 -19.02 -11.71 -8.21
N SER A 184 -19.01 -12.58 -7.22
CA SER A 184 -17.79 -13.07 -6.58
C SER A 184 -17.46 -14.48 -7.01
N VAL A 185 -16.24 -14.93 -6.74
CA VAL A 185 -15.83 -16.33 -6.95
C VAL A 185 -16.64 -17.33 -6.10
N MET A 186 -17.23 -16.85 -5.00
CA MET A 186 -18.05 -17.65 -4.09
C MET A 186 -19.52 -17.75 -4.53
N ASP A 187 -19.94 -16.94 -5.49
CA ASP A 187 -21.31 -16.98 -6.00
C ASP A 187 -21.51 -18.25 -6.84
N ILE A 188 -22.40 -19.14 -6.37
CA ILE A 188 -22.70 -20.40 -7.04
C ILE A 188 -23.42 -20.21 -8.39
N HIS A 189 -24.09 -19.07 -8.58
CA HIS A 189 -24.83 -18.73 -9.81
C HIS A 189 -23.98 -17.94 -10.81
N ALA A 190 -22.82 -17.42 -10.42
CA ALA A 190 -21.94 -16.71 -11.33
C ALA A 190 -21.33 -17.64 -12.37
N SER A 191 -21.28 -17.22 -13.62
CA SER A 191 -20.60 -17.92 -14.70
C SER A 191 -19.07 -18.01 -14.46
N ALA A 192 -18.40 -18.96 -15.11
CA ALA A 192 -16.94 -19.05 -15.07
C ALA A 192 -16.26 -17.75 -15.55
N PHE A 193 -16.87 -17.06 -16.51
CA PHE A 193 -16.38 -15.79 -17.03
C PHE A 193 -16.47 -14.68 -15.96
N GLU A 194 -17.60 -14.56 -15.27
CA GLU A 194 -17.77 -13.56 -14.19
C GLU A 194 -16.82 -13.82 -13.02
N LYS A 195 -16.68 -15.10 -12.62
CA LYS A 195 -15.71 -15.50 -11.59
C LYS A 195 -14.28 -15.13 -11.98
N LYS A 196 -13.91 -15.34 -13.25
CA LYS A 196 -12.59 -14.96 -13.75
C LYS A 196 -12.41 -13.44 -13.73
N ILE A 197 -13.40 -12.66 -14.16
CA ILE A 197 -13.32 -11.18 -14.12
C ILE A 197 -13.28 -10.69 -12.68
N ALA A 198 -13.98 -11.33 -11.74
CA ALA A 198 -13.96 -10.95 -10.34
C ALA A 198 -12.55 -11.04 -9.73
N THR A 199 -11.72 -11.98 -10.22
CA THR A 199 -10.33 -12.17 -9.72
C THR A 199 -9.28 -11.44 -10.55
N ASP A 200 -9.43 -11.39 -11.86
CA ASP A 200 -8.38 -10.95 -12.77
C ASP A 200 -8.66 -9.54 -13.34
N GLY A 201 -9.86 -9.00 -13.13
CA GLY A 201 -10.23 -7.67 -13.63
C GLY A 201 -9.62 -6.54 -12.80
N TRP A 202 -9.36 -5.41 -13.43
CA TRP A 202 -8.83 -4.22 -12.77
C TRP A 202 -9.90 -3.52 -11.94
N PHE A 203 -9.56 -2.96 -10.79
CA PHE A 203 -10.49 -2.16 -9.98
C PHE A 203 -10.97 -0.92 -10.73
N THR A 204 -10.04 -0.23 -11.40
CA THR A 204 -10.31 0.91 -12.28
C THR A 204 -9.32 0.88 -13.44
N SER A 205 -9.54 1.72 -14.45
CA SER A 205 -8.61 1.85 -15.59
C SER A 205 -7.18 2.28 -15.21
N VAL A 206 -7.00 2.80 -14.01
CA VAL A 206 -5.71 3.26 -13.46
C VAL A 206 -5.15 2.35 -12.36
N MET A 207 -5.78 1.19 -12.12
CA MET A 207 -5.32 0.20 -11.13
C MET A 207 -5.16 -1.18 -11.80
N PRO A 208 -4.06 -1.38 -12.57
CA PRO A 208 -3.76 -2.63 -13.27
C PRO A 208 -3.56 -3.79 -12.28
N ASP A 209 -4.20 -4.89 -12.58
CA ASP A 209 -4.18 -6.11 -11.78
C ASP A 209 -2.95 -6.97 -12.10
N PHE A 210 -2.23 -7.40 -11.07
CA PHE A 210 -1.07 -8.28 -11.22
C PHE A 210 -1.51 -9.71 -11.56
N ASN A 211 -0.87 -10.30 -12.54
CA ASN A 211 -1.03 -11.72 -12.82
C ASN A 211 -0.18 -12.56 -11.85
N GLN A 212 -0.77 -12.92 -10.73
CA GLN A 212 -0.10 -13.71 -9.68
C GLN A 212 0.10 -15.19 -10.07
N ARG A 213 -0.27 -15.58 -11.29
CA ARG A 213 -0.07 -16.94 -11.83
C ARG A 213 1.08 -17.03 -12.84
N ASN A 214 1.76 -15.90 -13.10
CA ASN A 214 2.89 -15.83 -14.02
C ASN A 214 4.23 -16.03 -13.32
#